data_5cd6bad4ceea602a440ebe2f9d61c8b6
#
_entry.id   5cd6bad4ceea602a440ebe2f9d61c8b6
#
_cell.length_a   1.000
_cell.length_b   1.000
_cell.length_c   1.000
_cell.angle_alpha   90.00
_cell.angle_beta   90.00
_cell.angle_gamma   90.00
#
_symmetry.space_group_name_H-M   'P 1'
#
loop_
_entity.id
_entity.type
_entity.pdbx_description
1 polymer ?
#
loop_
_entity_poly.entity_id
_entity_poly.type
_entity_poly.pdbx_seq_one_letter_code
_entity_poly.pdbx_strand_id
1 'polypeptide(L)'
;MSLASEIKKHAGTELAELLSELKYLRAKQAKGHNQKVVYMIDTTTQIGGKLHEAGCGFSPCFFGSLKECESAIRACANACFKQLEADKCKPRIVVSFDSEKIAKGAVRLYYTEKKSKKNAFREFRPVAFELADSLEKAKQLMEF
;
A
#
# COMPACT_ATOMS: atom_id res chain seq x y z
N MET A 1 -1.62 -28.62 8.77
CA MET A 1 -0.49 -27.67 8.73
C MET A 1 -1.03 -26.26 8.59
N SER A 2 -0.39 -25.29 9.24
CA SER A 2 -0.83 -23.91 9.12
C SER A 2 -0.42 -23.32 7.77
N LEU A 3 -1.17 -22.36 7.29
CA LEU A 3 -0.86 -21.64 6.06
C LEU A 3 0.53 -20.98 6.13
N ALA A 4 0.87 -20.40 7.28
CA ALA A 4 2.18 -19.79 7.48
C ALA A 4 3.33 -20.80 7.35
N SER A 5 3.15 -22.03 7.83
CA SER A 5 4.16 -23.08 7.71
C SER A 5 4.37 -23.51 6.27
N GLU A 6 3.30 -23.61 5.49
CA GLU A 6 3.39 -23.96 4.07
C GLU A 6 4.08 -22.87 3.26
N ILE A 7 3.76 -21.63 3.53
CA ILE A 7 4.38 -20.50 2.85
C ILE A 7 5.86 -20.40 3.19
N LYS A 8 6.25 -20.72 4.42
CA LYS A 8 7.67 -20.79 4.82
C LYS A 8 8.47 -21.74 3.94
N LYS A 9 7.86 -22.81 3.47
CA LYS A 9 8.52 -23.80 2.59
C LYS A 9 8.65 -23.32 1.15
N HIS A 10 7.73 -22.46 0.70
CA HIS A 10 7.57 -22.15 -0.72
C HIS A 10 7.82 -20.68 -1.09
N ALA A 11 7.92 -19.80 -0.13
CA ALA A 11 8.15 -18.38 -0.33
C ALA A 11 9.35 -17.88 0.47
N GLY A 12 9.82 -16.70 0.15
CA GLY A 12 10.92 -16.08 0.88
C GLY A 12 10.61 -15.84 2.36
N THR A 13 11.66 -15.73 3.16
CA THR A 13 11.57 -15.59 4.61
C THR A 13 10.73 -14.39 5.04
N GLU A 14 10.84 -13.25 4.34
CA GLU A 14 10.07 -12.04 4.65
C GLU A 14 8.56 -12.28 4.56
N LEU A 15 8.11 -12.93 3.50
CA LEU A 15 6.70 -13.23 3.32
C LEU A 15 6.22 -14.22 4.37
N ALA A 16 7.03 -15.22 4.69
CA ALA A 16 6.72 -16.20 5.72
C ALA A 16 6.60 -15.55 7.11
N GLU A 17 7.52 -14.67 7.46
CA GLU A 17 7.49 -13.92 8.72
C GLU A 17 6.26 -13.02 8.80
N LEU A 18 5.96 -12.30 7.72
CA LEU A 18 4.79 -11.44 7.64
C LEU A 18 3.50 -12.23 7.85
N LEU A 19 3.38 -13.40 7.22
CA LEU A 19 2.20 -14.25 7.37
C LEU A 19 2.08 -14.85 8.77
N SER A 20 3.21 -15.13 9.41
CA SER A 20 3.23 -15.57 10.80
C SER A 20 2.73 -14.47 11.73
N GLU A 21 3.16 -13.23 11.47
CA GLU A 21 2.73 -12.05 12.20
C GLU A 21 1.23 -11.78 12.01
N LEU A 22 0.74 -11.90 10.77
CA LEU A 22 -0.67 -11.79 10.45
C LEU A 22 -1.50 -12.87 11.14
N LYS A 23 -0.97 -14.07 11.24
CA LYS A 23 -1.61 -15.17 11.97
C LYS A 23 -1.70 -14.87 13.46
N TYR A 24 -0.65 -14.26 14.03
CA TYR A 24 -0.66 -13.83 15.42
C TYR A 24 -1.71 -12.75 15.66
N LEU A 25 -1.77 -11.75 14.80
CA LEU A 25 -2.80 -10.70 14.88
C LEU A 25 -4.20 -11.28 14.75
N ARG A 26 -4.37 -12.28 13.90
CA ARG A 26 -5.63 -13.00 13.76
C ARG A 26 -6.04 -13.68 15.06
N ALA A 27 -5.13 -14.41 15.68
CA ALA A 27 -5.40 -15.10 16.93
C ALA A 27 -5.76 -14.10 18.05
N LYS A 28 -5.13 -12.95 18.07
CA LYS A 28 -5.41 -11.88 19.01
C LYS A 28 -6.78 -11.25 18.77
N GLN A 29 -7.18 -11.08 17.52
CA GLN A 29 -8.47 -10.52 17.16
C GLN A 29 -9.64 -11.49 17.36
N ALA A 30 -9.39 -12.79 17.28
CA ALA A 30 -10.41 -13.82 17.46
C ALA A 30 -11.14 -13.72 18.82
N LYS A 31 -10.59 -12.99 19.77
CA LYS A 31 -11.20 -12.75 21.09
C LYS A 31 -12.32 -11.72 21.08
N GLY A 32 -12.62 -11.08 19.94
CA GLY A 32 -13.68 -10.09 19.90
C GLY A 32 -13.96 -9.42 18.57
N HIS A 33 -13.24 -9.78 17.51
CA HIS A 33 -13.39 -9.12 16.22
C HIS A 33 -13.55 -10.12 15.09
N ASN A 34 -14.52 -9.85 14.22
CA ASN A 34 -14.93 -10.76 13.15
C ASN A 34 -14.17 -10.56 11.85
N GLN A 35 -13.48 -9.44 11.68
CA GLN A 35 -12.76 -9.15 10.45
C GLN A 35 -11.31 -8.83 10.71
N LYS A 36 -10.48 -9.40 9.85
CA LYS A 36 -9.06 -9.16 9.83
C LYS A 36 -8.74 -8.48 8.54
N VAL A 37 -8.34 -7.25 8.67
CA VAL A 37 -7.99 -6.40 7.53
C VAL A 37 -6.54 -5.97 7.71
N VAL A 38 -5.80 -6.07 6.63
CA VAL A 38 -4.45 -5.52 6.53
C VAL A 38 -4.43 -4.48 5.43
N TYR A 39 -3.45 -3.61 5.46
CA TYR A 39 -3.36 -2.50 4.53
C TYR A 39 -2.03 -2.54 3.80
N MET A 40 -2.05 -2.21 2.51
CA MET A 40 -0.87 -2.02 1.70
C MET A 40 -0.86 -0.62 1.11
N ILE A 41 0.31 -0.16 0.71
CA ILE A 41 0.45 1.07 -0.05
C ILE A 41 0.40 0.73 -1.54
N ASP A 42 -0.55 1.33 -2.24
CA ASP A 42 -0.64 1.26 -3.69
C ASP A 42 -0.13 2.57 -4.27
N THR A 43 0.71 2.48 -5.30
CA THR A 43 1.33 3.64 -5.92
C THR A 43 0.90 3.75 -7.37
N THR A 44 0.49 4.94 -7.78
CA THR A 44 0.14 5.24 -9.16
C THR A 44 0.94 6.45 -9.63
N THR A 45 1.58 6.34 -10.79
CA THR A 45 2.30 7.44 -11.43
C THR A 45 1.71 7.71 -12.79
N GLN A 46 1.35 8.97 -13.05
CA GLN A 46 0.93 9.43 -14.38
C GLN A 46 1.86 10.54 -14.85
N ILE A 47 2.18 10.54 -16.13
CA ILE A 47 3.00 11.55 -16.78
C ILE A 47 2.28 12.02 -18.05
N GLY A 48 1.99 13.31 -18.11
CA GLY A 48 1.26 13.88 -19.25
C GLY A 48 -0.11 13.28 -19.46
N GLY A 49 -0.81 12.89 -18.38
CA GLY A 49 -2.11 12.26 -18.43
C GLY A 49 -2.12 10.79 -18.76
N LYS A 50 -0.95 10.17 -18.96
CA LYS A 50 -0.83 8.75 -19.28
C LYS A 50 -0.31 7.97 -18.07
N LEU A 51 -0.92 6.82 -17.81
CA LEU A 51 -0.45 5.92 -16.76
C LEU A 51 0.95 5.41 -17.09
N HIS A 52 1.89 5.64 -16.18
CA HIS A 52 3.28 5.22 -16.30
C HIS A 52 3.57 4.01 -15.44
N GLU A 53 3.14 4.03 -14.18
CA GLU A 53 3.27 2.93 -13.23
C GLU A 53 2.02 2.83 -12.39
N ALA A 54 1.65 1.61 -12.03
CA ALA A 54 0.57 1.33 -11.09
C ALA A 54 0.89 0.05 -10.32
N GLY A 55 0.46 0.01 -9.07
CA GLY A 55 0.58 -1.15 -8.20
C GLY A 55 1.41 -0.91 -6.96
N CYS A 56 1.73 -1.99 -6.26
CA CYS A 56 2.53 -1.92 -5.04
C CYS A 56 4.01 -1.83 -5.42
N GLY A 57 4.51 -0.61 -5.62
CA GLY A 57 5.87 -0.34 -6.07
C GLY A 57 6.96 -0.63 -5.04
N PHE A 58 6.59 -1.03 -3.82
CA PHE A 58 7.52 -1.40 -2.76
C PHE A 58 7.49 -2.90 -2.54
N SER A 59 8.50 -3.43 -1.85
CA SER A 59 8.45 -4.80 -1.34
C SER A 59 7.15 -4.99 -0.58
N PRO A 60 6.49 -6.14 -0.71
CA PRO A 60 5.22 -6.37 -0.02
C PRO A 60 5.35 -6.08 1.47
N CYS A 61 4.66 -5.06 1.92
CA CYS A 61 4.64 -4.66 3.30
C CYS A 61 3.18 -4.42 3.70
N PHE A 62 2.72 -5.17 4.70
CA PHE A 62 1.36 -5.08 5.18
C PHE A 62 1.34 -4.40 6.54
N PHE A 63 0.38 -3.53 6.75
CA PHE A 63 0.20 -2.81 8.00
C PHE A 63 -1.04 -3.33 8.71
N GLY A 64 -0.95 -3.51 10.01
CA GLY A 64 -2.07 -4.00 10.83
C GLY A 64 -3.16 -2.97 11.07
N SER A 65 -2.88 -1.69 10.83
CA SER A 65 -3.87 -0.63 10.99
C SER A 65 -3.77 0.38 9.86
N LEU A 66 -4.89 1.03 9.57
CA LEU A 66 -4.96 2.11 8.59
C LEU A 66 -4.05 3.28 9.01
N LYS A 67 -3.99 3.59 10.29
CA LYS A 67 -3.16 4.67 10.83
C LYS A 67 -1.68 4.44 10.56
N GLU A 68 -1.19 3.22 10.76
CA GLU A 68 0.20 2.87 10.47
C GLU A 68 0.50 2.94 8.98
N CYS A 69 -0.43 2.47 8.15
CA CYS A 69 -0.30 2.55 6.70
C CYS A 69 -0.24 4.01 6.23
N GLU A 70 -1.12 4.86 6.74
CA GLU A 70 -1.13 6.29 6.42
C GLU A 70 0.16 6.99 6.88
N SER A 71 0.72 6.60 8.02
CA SER A 71 1.99 7.12 8.49
C SER A 71 3.13 6.74 7.55
N ALA A 72 3.14 5.50 7.07
CA ALA A 72 4.12 5.02 6.10
C ALA A 72 3.95 5.75 4.76
N ILE A 73 2.71 5.99 4.33
CA ILE A 73 2.43 6.76 3.12
C ILE A 73 3.04 8.15 3.22
N ARG A 74 2.83 8.84 4.34
CA ARG A 74 3.42 10.16 4.55
C ARG A 74 4.95 10.13 4.51
N ALA A 75 5.57 9.12 5.10
CA ALA A 75 7.01 8.95 5.06
C ALA A 75 7.53 8.72 3.63
N CYS A 76 6.85 7.88 2.86
CA CYS A 76 7.18 7.63 1.46
C CYS A 76 7.00 8.88 0.60
N ALA A 77 5.90 9.61 0.81
CA ALA A 77 5.63 10.84 0.09
C ALA A 77 6.68 11.92 0.38
N ASN A 78 7.07 12.06 1.64
CA ASN A 78 8.11 13.02 2.03
C ASN A 78 9.47 12.67 1.42
N ALA A 79 9.84 11.40 1.40
CA ALA A 79 11.09 10.95 0.77
C ALA A 79 11.06 11.22 -0.73
N CYS A 80 9.94 10.93 -1.38
CA CYS A 80 9.75 11.20 -2.79
C CYS A 80 9.79 12.71 -3.09
N PHE A 81 9.15 13.51 -2.26
CA PHE A 81 9.16 14.98 -2.38
C PHE A 81 10.59 15.52 -2.35
N LYS A 82 11.39 15.08 -1.38
CA LYS A 82 12.79 15.52 -1.26
C LYS A 82 13.60 15.16 -2.49
N GLN A 83 13.38 13.97 -3.06
CA GLN A 83 14.07 13.55 -4.27
C GLN A 83 13.66 14.40 -5.47
N LEU A 84 12.35 14.64 -5.63
CA LEU A 84 11.84 15.49 -6.71
C LEU A 84 12.32 16.93 -6.57
N GLU A 85 12.41 17.44 -5.36
CA GLU A 85 12.95 18.77 -5.09
C GLU A 85 14.43 18.86 -5.46
N ALA A 86 15.22 17.84 -5.09
CA ALA A 86 16.62 17.75 -5.45
C ALA A 86 16.82 17.71 -6.98
N ASP A 87 15.91 17.05 -7.70
CA ASP A 87 15.90 16.96 -9.16
C ASP A 87 15.28 18.19 -9.84
N LYS A 88 14.90 19.20 -9.08
CA LYS A 88 14.30 20.47 -9.57
C LYS A 88 13.00 20.26 -10.33
N CYS A 89 12.21 19.26 -9.91
CA CYS A 89 10.92 18.93 -10.52
C CYS A 89 9.74 19.73 -9.97
N LYS A 90 9.98 20.66 -9.07
CA LYS A 90 8.96 21.55 -8.45
C LYS A 90 7.79 20.78 -7.85
N PRO A 91 8.03 19.87 -6.91
CA PRO A 91 6.97 19.05 -6.35
C PRO A 91 6.00 19.83 -5.45
N ARG A 92 4.74 19.40 -5.44
CA ARG A 92 3.70 19.93 -4.57
C ARG A 92 2.90 18.77 -3.99
N ILE A 93 2.77 18.73 -2.67
CA ILE A 93 2.02 17.68 -1.97
C ILE A 93 0.56 18.12 -1.83
N VAL A 94 -0.35 17.19 -2.14
CA VAL A 94 -1.78 17.34 -1.89
C VAL A 94 -2.25 16.12 -1.13
N VAL A 95 -2.94 16.33 -0.01
CA VAL A 95 -3.53 15.25 0.78
C VAL A 95 -5.03 15.16 0.52
N SER A 96 -5.61 14.01 0.84
CA SER A 96 -7.00 13.71 0.49
C SER A 96 -8.02 14.69 1.05
N PHE A 97 -7.76 15.29 2.20
CA PHE A 97 -8.69 16.27 2.78
C PHE A 97 -8.66 17.62 2.07
N ASP A 98 -7.63 17.89 1.27
CA ASP A 98 -7.52 19.13 0.49
C ASP A 98 -8.17 19.02 -0.89
N SER A 99 -8.54 17.81 -1.31
CA SER A 99 -9.06 17.57 -2.65
C SER A 99 -9.97 16.35 -2.68
N GLU A 100 -11.18 16.51 -3.23
CA GLU A 100 -12.12 15.43 -3.45
C GLU A 100 -11.68 14.45 -4.56
N LYS A 101 -10.68 14.85 -5.36
CA LYS A 101 -10.17 14.02 -6.45
C LYS A 101 -9.23 12.92 -5.98
N ILE A 102 -8.82 12.96 -4.74
CA ILE A 102 -7.86 12.01 -4.18
C ILE A 102 -8.60 11.07 -3.23
N ALA A 103 -8.29 9.78 -3.33
CA ALA A 103 -8.88 8.76 -2.46
C ALA A 103 -8.59 9.08 -0.98
N LYS A 104 -9.54 8.71 -0.12
CA LYS A 104 -9.39 8.93 1.33
C LYS A 104 -8.13 8.29 1.86
N GLY A 105 -7.34 9.05 2.60
CA GLY A 105 -6.06 8.60 3.17
C GLY A 105 -4.89 8.67 2.20
N ALA A 106 -5.12 8.99 0.94
CA ALA A 106 -4.07 9.09 -0.06
C ALA A 106 -3.31 10.41 0.00
N VAL A 107 -2.09 10.38 -0.49
CA VAL A 107 -1.26 11.57 -0.69
C VAL A 107 -0.81 11.58 -2.14
N ARG A 108 -0.93 12.72 -2.79
CA ARG A 108 -0.53 12.87 -4.18
C ARG A 108 0.55 13.95 -4.30
N LEU A 109 1.60 13.64 -5.07
CA LEU A 109 2.66 14.57 -5.42
C LEU A 109 2.51 14.99 -6.87
N TYR A 110 2.27 16.27 -7.10
CA TYR A 110 2.31 16.84 -8.45
C TYR A 110 3.70 17.39 -8.71
N TYR A 111 4.23 17.14 -9.89
CA TYR A 111 5.56 17.60 -10.28
C TYR A 111 5.66 17.73 -11.79
N THR A 112 6.79 18.27 -12.24
CA THR A 112 7.14 18.34 -13.66
C THR A 112 8.17 17.25 -13.93
N GLU A 113 7.86 16.33 -14.84
CA GLU A 113 8.76 15.22 -15.14
C GLU A 113 10.04 15.75 -15.81
N LYS A 114 11.18 15.25 -15.35
CA LYS A 114 12.49 15.79 -15.70
C LYS A 114 12.84 15.67 -17.17
N LYS A 115 12.52 14.54 -17.80
CA LYS A 115 12.87 14.26 -19.20
C LYS A 115 11.90 14.89 -20.18
N SER A 116 10.62 14.67 -20.00
CA SER A 116 9.57 15.11 -20.92
C SER A 116 9.10 16.54 -20.67
N LYS A 117 9.38 17.09 -19.49
CA LYS A 117 8.87 18.38 -19.03
C LYS A 117 7.34 18.45 -18.95
N LYS A 118 6.68 17.29 -18.94
CA LYS A 118 5.21 17.20 -18.82
C LYS A 118 4.79 17.22 -17.36
N ASN A 119 3.57 17.65 -17.13
CA ASN A 119 2.97 17.57 -15.81
C ASN A 119 2.76 16.11 -15.43
N ALA A 120 3.10 15.78 -14.19
CA ALA A 120 3.02 14.42 -13.68
C ALA A 120 2.47 14.42 -12.27
N PHE A 121 2.00 13.26 -11.82
CA PHE A 121 1.73 13.05 -10.41
C PHE A 121 2.08 11.62 -10.01
N ARG A 122 2.38 11.46 -8.74
CA ARG A 122 2.52 10.17 -8.09
C ARG A 122 1.62 10.16 -6.88
N GLU A 123 0.76 9.15 -6.78
CA GLU A 123 -0.18 9.00 -5.69
C GLU A 123 0.15 7.76 -4.88
N PHE A 124 0.17 7.92 -3.55
CA PHE A 124 0.28 6.83 -2.60
C PHE A 124 -1.05 6.71 -1.87
N ARG A 125 -1.65 5.53 -1.91
CA ARG A 125 -2.95 5.31 -1.27
C ARG A 125 -2.97 4.03 -0.48
N PRO A 126 -3.72 3.98 0.64
CA PRO A 126 -3.90 2.74 1.36
C PRO A 126 -4.92 1.87 0.66
N VAL A 127 -4.64 0.58 0.59
CA VAL A 127 -5.57 -0.42 0.07
C VAL A 127 -5.77 -1.47 1.14
N ALA A 128 -7.03 -1.78 1.44
CA ALA A 128 -7.39 -2.75 2.46
C ALA A 128 -7.56 -4.13 1.84
N PHE A 129 -7.07 -5.16 2.53
CA PHE A 129 -7.24 -6.55 2.16
C PHE A 129 -7.79 -7.32 3.34
N GLU A 130 -8.79 -8.16 3.11
CA GLU A 130 -9.25 -9.09 4.11
C GLU A 130 -8.37 -10.32 4.15
N LEU A 131 -8.11 -10.81 5.36
CA LEU A 131 -7.38 -12.06 5.54
C LEU A 131 -8.31 -13.23 5.52
N ALA A 132 -7.96 -14.22 4.70
CA ALA A 132 -8.64 -15.50 4.71
C ALA A 132 -8.04 -16.38 5.81
N ASP A 133 -8.89 -16.94 6.68
CA ASP A 133 -8.46 -17.85 7.73
C ASP A 133 -8.70 -19.31 7.38
N SER A 134 -9.26 -19.57 6.20
CA SER A 134 -9.49 -20.91 5.67
C SER A 134 -9.50 -20.86 4.14
N LEU A 135 -9.34 -22.03 3.51
CA LEU A 135 -9.47 -22.14 2.07
C LEU A 135 -10.89 -21.75 1.60
N GLU A 136 -11.89 -22.10 2.38
CA GLU A 136 -13.27 -21.74 2.09
C GLU A 136 -13.47 -20.22 2.08
N LYS A 137 -12.94 -19.53 3.08
CA LYS A 137 -13.00 -18.07 3.14
C LYS A 137 -12.21 -17.44 1.98
N ALA A 138 -11.07 -18.00 1.63
CA ALA A 138 -10.29 -17.54 0.50
C ALA A 138 -11.07 -17.63 -0.80
N LYS A 139 -11.78 -18.72 -1.03
CA LYS A 139 -12.63 -18.88 -2.21
C LYS A 139 -13.76 -17.85 -2.26
N GLN A 140 -14.38 -17.56 -1.13
CA GLN A 140 -15.42 -16.52 -1.05
C GLN A 140 -14.86 -15.14 -1.41
N LEU A 141 -13.70 -14.79 -0.87
CA LEU A 141 -13.06 -13.49 -1.14
C LEU A 141 -12.61 -13.35 -2.59
N MET A 142 -12.25 -14.45 -3.24
CA MET A 142 -11.85 -14.46 -4.65
C MET A 142 -13.03 -14.62 -5.61
N GLU A 143 -14.24 -14.71 -5.11
CA GLU A 143 -15.47 -14.83 -5.91
C GLU A 143 -15.50 -16.05 -6.84
N PHE A 144 -15.04 -17.16 -6.35
CA PHE A 144 -15.13 -18.42 -7.07
C PHE A 144 -16.52 -19.04 -6.95
#